data_050b3ea27e6a3b573dcdab7d029c5272
#
_entry.id   050b3ea27e6a3b573dcdab7d029c5272
#
_cell.length_a   1.000
_cell.length_b   1.000
_cell.length_c   1.000
_cell.angle_alpha   90.00
_cell.angle_beta   90.00
_cell.angle_gamma   90.00
#
_symmetry.space_group_name_H-M   'P 1'
#
loop_
_entity.id
_entity.type
_entity.pdbx_description
1 polymer ?
#
loop_
_entity_poly.entity_id
_entity_poly.type
_entity_poly.pdbx_seq_one_letter_code
_entity_poly.pdbx_strand_id
1 'polypeptide(L)'
;ISDKSRFVWDGLRRQRLDTPYIRENGKLRKASWPEALTAAAAAMQGKKLAALVGDLAPVEAVFALKHLVQGMGGAIECRTDNARLPIGNRGAYVGTVAIEEIDTAKDIILIGTNPRDEAPVLNARIRKAWGRGANITLVGQAADLSYDYTHAGTDRAALSALSAPEGAIVIVGQGALREADGLAVLAAAQALSPRLLVLHTAAARVGAMDVGAVTEGGMLAAIEGAEVIFSLGADEVDIAPGPVVIYQGSHGDRGAHRADIILPSAAYTEENGLFVNTEGRPQLALRAGFAPGEAKENWAILRALSAELGATLPFDTLAQLRQALVAEVPHLAQVDEVVENTPAPLPAEPLGQADFRSAIKDFYLTNPIARASQLMAELSAGQKARSLKVAAE
;
A
#
# COMPACT_ATOMS: atom_id res chain seq x y z
N ILE A 1 -15.80 -1.86 11.98
CA ILE A 1 -14.35 -1.65 11.96
C ILE A 1 -13.62 -2.91 12.41
N SER A 2 -12.40 -3.13 11.92
CA SER A 2 -11.56 -4.27 12.31
C SER A 2 -10.90 -4.03 13.68
N ASP A 3 -10.36 -5.09 14.29
CA ASP A 3 -9.59 -5.01 15.53
C ASP A 3 -8.38 -4.09 15.37
N LYS A 4 -7.71 -4.12 14.22
CA LYS A 4 -6.60 -3.22 13.90
C LYS A 4 -7.02 -1.75 13.99
N SER A 5 -8.14 -1.39 13.38
CA SER A 5 -8.63 -0.01 13.40
C SER A 5 -9.05 0.44 14.80
N ARG A 6 -9.53 -0.50 15.62
CA ARG A 6 -10.04 -0.21 16.97
C ARG A 6 -8.94 -0.09 18.01
N PHE A 7 -7.91 -0.94 17.93
CA PHE A 7 -7.02 -1.20 19.07
C PHE A 7 -5.56 -0.86 18.79
N VAL A 8 -5.19 -0.41 17.60
CA VAL A 8 -3.79 -0.11 17.23
C VAL A 8 -3.24 1.17 17.87
N TRP A 9 -4.07 1.96 18.53
CA TRP A 9 -3.76 3.31 19.01
C TRP A 9 -2.59 3.40 19.99
N ASP A 10 -2.30 2.35 20.78
CA ASP A 10 -1.16 2.33 21.68
C ASP A 10 0.17 2.33 20.92
N GLY A 11 0.20 1.82 19.69
CA GLY A 11 1.35 1.87 18.78
C GLY A 11 1.73 3.29 18.37
N LEU A 12 0.76 4.23 18.31
CA LEU A 12 1.02 5.63 17.99
C LEU A 12 1.91 6.35 19.03
N ARG A 13 2.12 5.80 20.20
CA ARG A 13 2.94 6.38 21.27
C ARG A 13 4.28 5.67 21.48
N ARG A 14 4.52 4.55 20.76
CA ARG A 14 5.69 3.70 20.96
C ARG A 14 6.61 3.74 19.76
N GLN A 15 7.90 3.55 19.98
CA GLN A 15 8.93 3.51 18.94
C GLN A 15 8.90 4.72 17.99
N ARG A 16 8.51 5.89 18.50
CA ARG A 16 8.38 7.10 17.69
C ARG A 16 9.74 7.71 17.37
N LEU A 17 9.86 8.16 16.14
CA LEU A 17 10.95 9.00 15.69
C LEU A 17 10.56 10.45 15.96
N ASP A 18 11.32 11.12 16.82
CA ASP A 18 11.01 12.45 17.35
C ASP A 18 12.07 13.51 17.01
N THR A 19 13.20 13.09 16.48
CA THR A 19 14.32 13.95 16.06
C THR A 19 15.04 13.32 14.87
N PRO A 20 15.73 14.12 14.02
CA PRO A 20 16.54 13.54 12.93
C PRO A 20 17.73 12.74 13.45
N TYR A 21 18.18 11.77 12.64
CA TYR A 21 19.38 10.96 12.91
C TYR A 21 20.24 10.83 11.65
N ILE A 22 21.55 10.75 11.88
CA ILE A 22 22.56 10.44 10.84
C ILE A 22 23.42 9.27 11.35
N ARG A 23 23.74 8.34 10.45
CA ARG A 23 24.61 7.21 10.76
C ARG A 23 26.07 7.61 10.60
N GLU A 24 26.82 7.52 11.70
CA GLU A 24 28.26 7.73 11.74
C GLU A 24 28.94 6.53 12.39
N ASN A 25 29.99 6.01 11.77
CA ASN A 25 30.71 4.83 12.25
C ASN A 25 29.78 3.64 12.60
N GLY A 26 28.74 3.41 11.78
CA GLY A 26 27.77 2.34 11.95
C GLY A 26 26.68 2.58 13.00
N LYS A 27 26.69 3.72 13.70
CA LYS A 27 25.72 4.06 14.76
C LYS A 27 24.90 5.29 14.37
N LEU A 28 23.61 5.27 14.65
CA LEU A 28 22.74 6.43 14.52
C LEU A 28 23.00 7.40 15.67
N ARG A 29 23.29 8.66 15.34
CA ARG A 29 23.36 9.79 16.29
C ARG A 29 22.27 10.81 15.99
N LYS A 30 21.82 11.51 17.00
CA LYS A 30 20.90 12.64 16.83
C LYS A 30 21.56 13.75 16.01
N ALA A 31 20.76 14.38 15.16
CA ALA A 31 21.15 15.52 14.32
C ALA A 31 20.08 16.61 14.41
N SER A 32 20.45 17.84 14.06
CA SER A 32 19.48 18.91 13.84
C SER A 32 18.82 18.77 12.46
N TRP A 33 17.68 19.41 12.26
CA TRP A 33 17.03 19.46 10.94
C TRP A 33 17.93 20.03 9.84
N PRO A 34 18.60 21.19 10.02
CA PRO A 34 19.52 21.67 8.98
C PRO A 34 20.61 20.67 8.64
N GLU A 35 21.22 20.04 9.64
CA GLU A 35 22.27 19.04 9.45
C GLU A 35 21.76 17.82 8.66
N ALA A 36 20.57 17.29 9.02
CA ALA A 36 19.99 16.13 8.37
C ALA A 36 19.57 16.43 6.93
N LEU A 37 18.98 17.59 6.66
CA LEU A 37 18.59 18.01 5.32
C LEU A 37 19.82 18.24 4.42
N THR A 38 20.87 18.90 4.94
CA THR A 38 22.13 19.08 4.21
C THR A 38 22.80 17.73 3.90
N ALA A 39 22.82 16.80 4.86
CA ALA A 39 23.36 15.46 4.66
C ALA A 39 22.55 14.67 3.61
N ALA A 40 21.22 14.74 3.67
CA ALA A 40 20.34 14.10 2.70
C ALA A 40 20.54 14.67 1.29
N ALA A 41 20.57 16.00 1.16
CA ALA A 41 20.82 16.67 -0.12
C ALA A 41 22.19 16.29 -0.70
N ALA A 42 23.24 16.30 0.11
CA ALA A 42 24.60 15.91 -0.31
C ALA A 42 24.65 14.44 -0.76
N ALA A 43 23.93 13.54 -0.06
CA ALA A 43 23.85 12.14 -0.47
C ALA A 43 23.13 11.94 -1.80
N MET A 44 22.11 12.74 -2.12
CA MET A 44 21.29 12.62 -3.33
C MET A 44 21.95 13.27 -4.56
N GLN A 45 22.77 14.31 -4.38
CA GLN A 45 23.26 15.12 -5.48
C GLN A 45 24.17 14.34 -6.44
N GLY A 46 23.80 14.31 -7.74
CA GLY A 46 24.55 13.63 -8.79
C GLY A 46 24.53 12.11 -8.69
N LYS A 47 23.65 11.53 -7.88
CA LYS A 47 23.55 10.09 -7.68
C LYS A 47 22.36 9.49 -8.42
N LYS A 48 22.44 8.19 -8.74
CA LYS A 48 21.30 7.43 -9.24
C LYS A 48 20.32 7.18 -8.10
N LEU A 49 19.14 7.81 -8.20
CA LEU A 49 18.13 7.82 -7.15
C LEU A 49 17.01 6.82 -7.43
N ALA A 50 16.55 6.17 -6.38
CA ALA A 50 15.27 5.48 -6.34
C ALA A 50 14.46 5.95 -5.12
N ALA A 51 13.13 5.99 -5.22
CA ALA A 51 12.24 6.21 -4.10
C ALA A 51 11.26 5.05 -3.95
N LEU A 52 11.03 4.63 -2.72
CA LEU A 52 10.06 3.61 -2.36
C LEU A 52 8.98 4.22 -1.47
N VAL A 53 7.72 3.98 -1.83
CA VAL A 53 6.55 4.48 -1.11
C VAL A 53 5.99 3.38 -0.22
N GLY A 54 5.90 3.64 1.07
CA GLY A 54 5.34 2.73 2.06
C GLY A 54 3.82 2.77 2.14
N ASP A 55 3.28 1.84 2.91
CA ASP A 55 1.86 1.51 2.94
C ASP A 55 0.95 2.61 3.50
N LEU A 56 1.48 3.54 4.30
CA LEU A 56 0.70 4.54 5.03
C LEU A 56 0.96 5.98 4.56
N ALA A 57 1.67 6.19 3.45
CA ALA A 57 2.01 7.52 2.94
C ALA A 57 0.77 8.21 2.35
N PRO A 58 0.45 9.47 2.73
CA PRO A 58 -0.62 10.23 2.10
C PRO A 58 -0.26 10.65 0.68
N VAL A 59 -1.27 10.82 -0.17
CA VAL A 59 -1.10 11.15 -1.60
C VAL A 59 -0.27 12.41 -1.80
N GLU A 60 -0.43 13.41 -0.96
CA GLU A 60 0.32 14.68 -1.02
C GLU A 60 1.84 14.45 -0.84
N ALA A 61 2.22 13.59 0.09
CA ALA A 61 3.63 13.25 0.31
C ALA A 61 4.19 12.45 -0.88
N VAL A 62 3.42 11.51 -1.42
CA VAL A 62 3.80 10.73 -2.60
C VAL A 62 3.98 11.63 -3.82
N PHE A 63 3.06 12.56 -4.04
CA PHE A 63 3.13 13.55 -5.12
C PHE A 63 4.38 14.44 -4.99
N ALA A 64 4.65 14.98 -3.81
CA ALA A 64 5.84 15.78 -3.56
C ALA A 64 7.14 14.99 -3.79
N LEU A 65 7.21 13.74 -3.29
CA LEU A 65 8.37 12.87 -3.49
C LEU A 65 8.57 12.51 -4.96
N LYS A 66 7.50 12.19 -5.69
CA LYS A 66 7.55 11.92 -7.12
C LYS A 66 8.18 13.08 -7.88
N HIS A 67 7.69 14.30 -7.68
CA HIS A 67 8.22 15.47 -8.37
C HIS A 67 9.69 15.74 -8.01
N LEU A 68 10.07 15.57 -6.74
CA LEU A 68 11.45 15.72 -6.30
C LEU A 68 12.36 14.72 -6.99
N VAL A 69 12.03 13.42 -6.90
CA VAL A 69 12.91 12.33 -7.39
C VAL A 69 12.96 12.29 -8.92
N GLN A 70 11.82 12.43 -9.60
CA GLN A 70 11.77 12.47 -11.06
C GLN A 70 12.44 13.73 -11.63
N GLY A 71 12.31 14.89 -10.94
CA GLY A 71 13.04 16.11 -11.29
C GLY A 71 14.57 15.95 -11.25
N MET A 72 15.07 14.96 -10.51
CA MET A 72 16.48 14.57 -10.43
C MET A 72 16.82 13.37 -11.34
N GLY A 73 15.90 12.89 -12.19
CA GLY A 73 16.07 11.74 -13.06
C GLY A 73 16.01 10.38 -12.36
N GLY A 74 15.48 10.33 -11.12
CA GLY A 74 15.31 9.10 -10.34
C GLY A 74 14.01 8.37 -10.63
N ALA A 75 13.93 7.12 -10.17
CA ALA A 75 12.74 6.26 -10.24
C ALA A 75 11.94 6.32 -8.93
N ILE A 76 10.62 6.06 -9.01
CA ILE A 76 9.75 5.96 -7.84
C ILE A 76 8.81 4.77 -7.98
N GLU A 77 8.57 4.01 -6.89
CA GLU A 77 7.72 2.84 -6.93
C GLU A 77 6.91 2.67 -5.62
N CYS A 78 5.61 2.44 -5.77
CA CYS A 78 4.71 2.17 -4.64
C CYS A 78 4.33 0.69 -4.49
N ARG A 79 4.57 -0.16 -5.50
CA ARG A 79 4.26 -1.60 -5.45
C ARG A 79 5.41 -2.37 -4.78
N THR A 80 5.71 -1.99 -3.54
CA THR A 80 6.84 -2.50 -2.76
C THR A 80 6.71 -3.97 -2.36
N ASP A 81 5.53 -4.54 -2.50
CA ASP A 81 5.21 -5.96 -2.31
C ASP A 81 5.29 -6.81 -3.59
N ASN A 82 5.82 -6.24 -4.67
CA ASN A 82 5.92 -6.81 -6.01
C ASN A 82 4.56 -7.08 -6.70
N ALA A 83 3.47 -6.46 -6.27
CA ALA A 83 2.18 -6.59 -6.93
C ALA A 83 2.26 -6.18 -8.41
N ARG A 84 1.83 -7.07 -9.30
CA ARG A 84 1.77 -6.86 -10.75
C ARG A 84 0.48 -6.13 -11.11
N LEU A 85 0.50 -4.81 -10.96
CA LEU A 85 -0.62 -3.93 -11.28
C LEU A 85 -0.27 -3.09 -12.51
N PRO A 86 -1.20 -2.90 -13.47
CA PRO A 86 -0.93 -2.18 -14.70
C PRO A 86 -0.76 -0.69 -14.46
N ILE A 87 0.19 -0.08 -15.16
CA ILE A 87 0.44 1.36 -15.12
C ILE A 87 -0.57 2.07 -16.04
N GLY A 88 -1.18 3.16 -15.56
CA GLY A 88 -2.08 4.01 -16.37
C GLY A 88 -3.46 3.41 -16.68
N ASN A 89 -3.74 2.18 -16.24
CA ASN A 89 -5.04 1.54 -16.42
C ASN A 89 -5.78 1.46 -15.08
N ARG A 90 -6.34 2.60 -14.64
CA ARG A 90 -6.99 2.73 -13.33
C ARG A 90 -8.11 1.72 -13.12
N GLY A 91 -8.96 1.51 -14.12
CA GLY A 91 -10.03 0.53 -14.03
C GLY A 91 -9.55 -0.91 -13.84
N ALA A 92 -8.32 -1.23 -14.20
CA ALA A 92 -7.76 -2.56 -14.00
C ALA A 92 -7.09 -2.74 -12.61
N TYR A 93 -6.55 -1.66 -12.00
CA TYR A 93 -6.00 -1.80 -10.65
C TYR A 93 -6.97 -1.42 -9.52
N VAL A 94 -8.07 -0.74 -9.79
CA VAL A 94 -9.17 -0.47 -8.84
C VAL A 94 -10.31 -1.45 -9.08
N GLY A 95 -10.77 -1.54 -10.32
CA GLY A 95 -11.97 -2.25 -10.72
C GLY A 95 -13.12 -1.32 -11.11
N THR A 96 -14.31 -1.88 -11.24
CA THR A 96 -15.53 -1.21 -11.73
C THR A 96 -16.68 -1.26 -10.74
N VAL A 97 -16.51 -1.96 -9.61
CA VAL A 97 -17.56 -2.23 -8.61
C VAL A 97 -17.38 -1.35 -7.40
N ALA A 98 -18.40 -0.63 -6.99
CA ALA A 98 -18.45 0.01 -5.69
C ALA A 98 -18.67 -1.03 -4.58
N ILE A 99 -18.11 -0.78 -3.40
CA ILE A 99 -18.20 -1.73 -2.25
C ILE A 99 -19.65 -1.99 -1.85
N GLU A 100 -20.54 -1.03 -1.99
CA GLU A 100 -21.97 -1.18 -1.65
C GLU A 100 -22.71 -2.16 -2.57
N GLU A 101 -22.27 -2.33 -3.82
CA GLU A 101 -22.88 -3.25 -4.77
C GLU A 101 -22.75 -4.73 -4.35
N ILE A 102 -21.75 -5.04 -3.50
CA ILE A 102 -21.58 -6.38 -2.92
C ILE A 102 -22.80 -6.80 -2.12
N ASP A 103 -23.49 -5.87 -1.47
CA ASP A 103 -24.66 -6.15 -0.61
C ASP A 103 -25.82 -6.80 -1.35
N THR A 104 -25.91 -6.61 -2.66
CA THR A 104 -27.00 -7.10 -3.54
C THR A 104 -26.51 -8.08 -4.61
N ALA A 105 -25.25 -8.45 -4.59
CA ALA A 105 -24.67 -9.42 -5.50
C ALA A 105 -25.36 -10.80 -5.34
N LYS A 106 -25.58 -11.49 -6.45
CA LYS A 106 -26.09 -12.87 -6.45
C LYS A 106 -24.97 -13.89 -6.51
N ASP A 107 -23.89 -13.56 -7.19
CA ASP A 107 -22.73 -14.42 -7.37
C ASP A 107 -21.45 -13.60 -7.14
N ILE A 108 -20.57 -14.11 -6.29
CA ILE A 108 -19.29 -13.48 -5.96
C ILE A 108 -18.18 -14.52 -6.12
N ILE A 109 -17.16 -14.16 -6.89
CA ILE A 109 -15.99 -14.99 -7.15
C ILE A 109 -14.79 -14.35 -6.47
N LEU A 110 -14.13 -15.09 -5.58
CA LEU A 110 -12.92 -14.66 -4.85
C LEU A 110 -11.71 -15.33 -5.49
N ILE A 111 -10.72 -14.56 -5.96
CA ILE A 111 -9.51 -15.05 -6.60
C ILE A 111 -8.28 -14.68 -5.78
N GLY A 112 -7.56 -15.68 -5.27
CA GLY A 112 -6.29 -15.53 -4.55
C GLY A 112 -6.37 -14.61 -3.33
N THR A 113 -7.52 -14.62 -2.63
CA THR A 113 -7.74 -13.79 -1.44
C THR A 113 -8.35 -14.59 -0.30
N ASN A 114 -7.98 -14.22 0.92
CA ASN A 114 -8.78 -14.42 2.12
C ASN A 114 -9.31 -13.05 2.55
N PRO A 115 -10.53 -12.67 2.17
CA PRO A 115 -11.05 -11.33 2.48
C PRO A 115 -11.26 -11.11 3.99
N ARG A 116 -11.29 -12.17 4.81
CA ARG A 116 -11.33 -12.03 6.27
C ARG A 116 -10.05 -11.40 6.83
N ASP A 117 -8.90 -11.67 6.20
CA ASP A 117 -7.61 -11.13 6.60
C ASP A 117 -7.21 -9.89 5.79
N GLU A 118 -7.49 -9.86 4.48
CA GLU A 118 -7.14 -8.74 3.61
C GLU A 118 -8.07 -7.53 3.76
N ALA A 119 -9.38 -7.78 3.86
CA ALA A 119 -10.41 -6.74 3.86
C ALA A 119 -11.59 -7.14 4.79
N PRO A 120 -11.39 -7.20 6.11
CA PRO A 120 -12.38 -7.77 7.05
C PRO A 120 -13.74 -7.07 7.04
N VAL A 121 -13.77 -5.76 6.78
CA VAL A 121 -15.05 -5.02 6.68
C VAL A 121 -15.79 -5.37 5.39
N LEU A 122 -15.05 -5.57 4.29
CA LEU A 122 -15.63 -6.06 3.03
C LEU A 122 -16.09 -7.50 3.17
N ASN A 123 -15.34 -8.35 3.88
CA ASN A 123 -15.77 -9.72 4.20
C ASN A 123 -17.13 -9.75 4.95
N ALA A 124 -17.38 -8.80 5.83
CA ALA A 124 -18.68 -8.68 6.49
C ALA A 124 -19.81 -8.36 5.50
N ARG A 125 -19.54 -7.60 4.43
CA ARG A 125 -20.51 -7.35 3.35
C ARG A 125 -20.76 -8.60 2.50
N ILE A 126 -19.70 -9.34 2.15
CA ILE A 126 -19.82 -10.63 1.44
C ILE A 126 -20.67 -11.60 2.28
N ARG A 127 -20.41 -11.69 3.60
CA ARG A 127 -21.23 -12.50 4.51
C ARG A 127 -22.70 -12.06 4.51
N LYS A 128 -22.96 -10.77 4.46
CA LYS A 128 -24.32 -10.23 4.38
C LYS A 128 -25.01 -10.60 3.07
N ALA A 129 -24.30 -10.56 1.92
CA ALA A 129 -24.79 -11.03 0.62
C ALA A 129 -25.07 -12.53 0.65
N TRP A 130 -24.16 -13.34 1.19
CA TRP A 130 -24.36 -14.78 1.38
C TRP A 130 -25.59 -15.07 2.24
N GLY A 131 -25.79 -14.38 3.35
CA GLY A 131 -26.99 -14.51 4.19
C GLY A 131 -28.31 -14.13 3.50
N ARG A 132 -28.24 -13.47 2.33
CA ARG A 132 -29.35 -13.15 1.46
C ARG A 132 -29.49 -14.09 0.26
N GLY A 133 -28.65 -15.14 0.21
CA GLY A 133 -28.69 -16.19 -0.80
C GLY A 133 -27.67 -16.02 -1.94
N ALA A 134 -26.67 -15.16 -1.80
CA ALA A 134 -25.59 -15.08 -2.78
C ALA A 134 -24.73 -16.34 -2.77
N ASN A 135 -24.34 -16.83 -3.96
CA ASN A 135 -23.38 -17.91 -4.14
C ASN A 135 -21.96 -17.32 -4.06
N ILE A 136 -21.11 -17.94 -3.26
CA ILE A 136 -19.70 -17.54 -3.15
C ILE A 136 -18.83 -18.66 -3.74
N THR A 137 -17.90 -18.30 -4.62
CA THR A 137 -16.90 -19.25 -5.16
C THR A 137 -15.50 -18.74 -4.81
N LEU A 138 -14.65 -19.63 -4.32
CA LEU A 138 -13.25 -19.33 -3.99
C LEU A 138 -12.30 -20.12 -4.88
N VAL A 139 -11.41 -19.41 -5.58
CA VAL A 139 -10.20 -19.95 -6.20
C VAL A 139 -9.00 -19.43 -5.40
N GLY A 140 -8.37 -20.29 -4.65
CA GLY A 140 -7.28 -19.96 -3.73
C GLY A 140 -7.20 -20.91 -2.55
N GLN A 141 -6.40 -20.60 -1.57
CA GLN A 141 -6.29 -21.42 -0.37
C GLN A 141 -7.61 -21.45 0.40
N ALA A 142 -8.04 -22.64 0.81
CA ALA A 142 -9.23 -22.79 1.64
C ALA A 142 -9.04 -22.05 2.98
N ALA A 143 -10.08 -21.34 3.42
CA ALA A 143 -10.04 -20.54 4.63
C ALA A 143 -11.43 -20.53 5.31
N ASP A 144 -11.45 -20.31 6.64
CA ASP A 144 -12.68 -19.99 7.35
C ASP A 144 -13.06 -18.54 7.05
N LEU A 145 -14.02 -18.35 6.13
CA LEU A 145 -14.53 -17.04 5.75
C LEU A 145 -15.74 -16.58 6.59
N SER A 146 -16.20 -17.44 7.53
CA SER A 146 -17.41 -17.28 8.34
C SER A 146 -18.74 -17.39 7.56
N TYR A 147 -18.70 -17.99 6.37
CA TYR A 147 -19.85 -18.34 5.51
C TYR A 147 -19.43 -19.48 4.58
N ASP A 148 -20.43 -20.19 4.01
CA ASP A 148 -20.18 -21.29 3.09
C ASP A 148 -19.82 -20.77 1.70
N TYR A 149 -18.97 -21.51 0.99
CA TYR A 149 -18.57 -21.21 -0.38
C TYR A 149 -18.24 -22.49 -1.15
N THR A 150 -18.31 -22.43 -2.46
CA THR A 150 -17.80 -23.45 -3.36
C THR A 150 -16.31 -23.26 -3.53
N HIS A 151 -15.50 -24.24 -3.14
CA HIS A 151 -14.06 -24.21 -3.36
C HIS A 151 -13.73 -24.81 -4.73
N ALA A 152 -13.34 -23.95 -5.68
CA ALA A 152 -13.09 -24.36 -7.07
C ALA A 152 -11.67 -24.90 -7.31
N GLY A 153 -10.74 -24.70 -6.36
CA GLY A 153 -9.36 -25.16 -6.40
C GLY A 153 -8.38 -24.12 -5.88
N THR A 154 -7.08 -24.47 -5.85
CA THR A 154 -6.05 -23.65 -5.20
C THR A 154 -5.13 -22.92 -6.18
N ASP A 155 -5.14 -23.29 -7.46
CA ASP A 155 -4.14 -22.92 -8.44
C ASP A 155 -4.69 -22.17 -9.66
N ARG A 156 -3.81 -21.84 -10.59
CA ARG A 156 -4.14 -21.15 -11.86
C ARG A 156 -4.93 -22.05 -12.82
N ALA A 157 -4.81 -23.37 -12.73
CA ALA A 157 -5.59 -24.27 -13.56
C ALA A 157 -7.07 -24.21 -13.17
N ALA A 158 -7.37 -24.14 -11.87
CA ALA A 158 -8.73 -23.93 -11.37
C ALA A 158 -9.33 -22.59 -11.87
N LEU A 159 -8.52 -21.50 -11.89
CA LEU A 159 -8.96 -20.24 -12.46
C LEU A 159 -9.27 -20.35 -13.97
N SER A 160 -8.41 -21.04 -14.72
CA SER A 160 -8.61 -21.26 -16.17
C SER A 160 -9.87 -22.07 -16.52
N ALA A 161 -10.26 -22.96 -15.62
CA ALA A 161 -11.45 -23.83 -15.79
C ALA A 161 -12.76 -23.14 -15.33
N LEU A 162 -12.66 -21.99 -14.68
CA LEU A 162 -13.80 -21.30 -14.08
C LEU A 162 -14.66 -20.60 -15.15
N SER A 163 -15.97 -20.65 -14.97
CA SER A 163 -16.93 -19.81 -15.68
C SER A 163 -17.70 -18.98 -14.66
N ALA A 164 -18.00 -17.74 -15.02
CA ALA A 164 -18.76 -16.85 -14.15
C ALA A 164 -20.21 -16.73 -14.63
N PRO A 165 -21.22 -16.77 -13.73
CA PRO A 165 -22.58 -16.36 -14.05
C PRO A 165 -22.63 -14.91 -14.53
N GLU A 166 -23.61 -14.57 -15.36
CA GLU A 166 -23.82 -13.20 -15.81
C GLU A 166 -24.06 -12.26 -14.61
N GLY A 167 -23.33 -11.14 -14.58
CA GLY A 167 -23.42 -10.17 -13.50
C GLY A 167 -22.66 -10.53 -12.21
N ALA A 168 -21.91 -11.64 -12.19
CA ALA A 168 -21.07 -12.00 -11.04
C ALA A 168 -20.05 -10.89 -10.74
N ILE A 169 -19.82 -10.64 -9.45
CA ILE A 169 -18.72 -9.77 -9.00
C ILE A 169 -17.47 -10.63 -8.80
N VAL A 170 -16.37 -10.24 -9.43
CA VAL A 170 -15.05 -10.87 -9.26
C VAL A 170 -14.19 -10.01 -8.35
N ILE A 171 -13.71 -10.57 -7.26
CA ILE A 171 -12.84 -9.90 -6.30
C ILE A 171 -11.46 -10.54 -6.34
N VAL A 172 -10.43 -9.76 -6.71
CA VAL A 172 -9.05 -10.24 -6.83
C VAL A 172 -8.24 -9.72 -5.65
N GLY A 173 -7.61 -10.63 -4.90
CA GLY A 173 -6.73 -10.26 -3.80
C GLY A 173 -5.27 -10.09 -4.21
N GLN A 174 -4.49 -9.48 -3.33
CA GLN A 174 -3.06 -9.24 -3.57
C GLN A 174 -2.24 -10.54 -3.64
N GLY A 175 -2.70 -11.61 -3.00
CA GLY A 175 -2.08 -12.94 -3.12
C GLY A 175 -2.08 -13.49 -4.55
N ALA A 176 -3.03 -13.06 -5.40
CA ALA A 176 -3.09 -13.40 -6.81
C ALA A 176 -2.10 -12.60 -7.67
N LEU A 177 -1.70 -11.39 -7.22
CA LEU A 177 -1.02 -10.39 -8.04
C LEU A 177 0.48 -10.27 -7.78
N ARG A 178 1.01 -10.94 -6.75
CA ARG A 178 2.44 -10.82 -6.35
C ARG A 178 3.39 -11.73 -7.10
N GLU A 179 2.88 -12.72 -7.79
CA GLU A 179 3.68 -13.65 -8.61
C GLU A 179 3.94 -13.06 -10.02
N ALA A 180 4.85 -13.66 -10.75
CA ALA A 180 5.26 -13.17 -12.08
C ALA A 180 4.10 -13.06 -13.07
N ASP A 181 3.12 -13.94 -12.97
CA ASP A 181 1.91 -14.01 -13.81
C ASP A 181 0.72 -13.18 -13.29
N GLY A 182 0.95 -12.26 -12.34
CA GLY A 182 -0.12 -11.48 -11.73
C GLY A 182 -0.96 -10.67 -12.74
N LEU A 183 -0.35 -10.14 -13.81
CA LEU A 183 -1.09 -9.46 -14.88
C LEU A 183 -1.97 -10.44 -15.68
N ALA A 184 -1.47 -11.65 -15.93
CA ALA A 184 -2.26 -12.71 -16.60
C ALA A 184 -3.46 -13.14 -15.74
N VAL A 185 -3.28 -13.23 -14.41
CA VAL A 185 -4.38 -13.50 -13.46
C VAL A 185 -5.42 -12.38 -13.50
N LEU A 186 -4.97 -11.13 -13.52
CA LEU A 186 -5.88 -9.98 -13.59
C LEU A 186 -6.64 -9.93 -14.93
N ALA A 187 -5.97 -10.26 -16.05
CA ALA A 187 -6.61 -10.38 -17.37
C ALA A 187 -7.66 -11.51 -17.38
N ALA A 188 -7.36 -12.67 -16.80
CA ALA A 188 -8.31 -13.75 -16.64
C ALA A 188 -9.52 -13.36 -15.79
N ALA A 189 -9.31 -12.61 -14.72
CA ALA A 189 -10.39 -12.07 -13.88
C ALA A 189 -11.30 -11.09 -14.66
N GLN A 190 -10.71 -10.20 -15.47
CA GLN A 190 -11.48 -9.30 -16.35
C GLN A 190 -12.31 -10.07 -17.41
N ALA A 191 -11.76 -11.16 -17.93
CA ALA A 191 -12.45 -12.00 -18.90
C ALA A 191 -13.64 -12.77 -18.29
N LEU A 192 -13.59 -13.10 -17.01
CA LEU A 192 -14.68 -13.74 -16.26
C LEU A 192 -15.88 -12.82 -16.09
N SER A 193 -15.64 -11.55 -15.73
CA SER A 193 -16.70 -10.57 -15.54
C SER A 193 -16.18 -9.13 -15.68
N PRO A 194 -16.94 -8.23 -16.30
CA PRO A 194 -16.62 -6.80 -16.28
C PRO A 194 -16.80 -6.16 -14.90
N ARG A 195 -17.46 -6.85 -13.95
CA ARG A 195 -17.69 -6.38 -12.59
C ARG A 195 -16.53 -6.84 -11.69
N LEU A 196 -15.46 -6.06 -11.67
CA LEU A 196 -14.22 -6.35 -11.00
C LEU A 196 -14.01 -5.44 -9.78
N LEU A 197 -13.45 -5.98 -8.71
CA LEU A 197 -12.89 -5.25 -7.57
C LEU A 197 -11.51 -5.82 -7.25
N VAL A 198 -10.51 -4.96 -7.18
CA VAL A 198 -9.13 -5.34 -6.81
C VAL A 198 -8.84 -4.88 -5.39
N LEU A 199 -8.51 -5.82 -4.51
CA LEU A 199 -8.15 -5.50 -3.12
C LEU A 199 -6.73 -4.99 -3.03
N HIS A 200 -6.49 -4.05 -2.10
CA HIS A 200 -5.17 -3.50 -1.81
C HIS A 200 -4.83 -3.66 -0.33
N THR A 201 -3.63 -4.12 -0.03
CA THR A 201 -3.13 -4.28 1.35
C THR A 201 -2.45 -3.02 1.90
N ALA A 202 -2.16 -2.05 1.03
CA ALA A 202 -1.51 -0.77 1.37
C ALA A 202 -2.50 0.38 1.19
N ALA A 203 -2.74 1.19 2.22
CA ALA A 203 -3.64 2.35 2.17
C ALA A 203 -3.16 3.43 1.17
N ALA A 204 -1.85 3.54 0.97
CA ALA A 204 -1.24 4.47 0.01
C ALA A 204 -1.39 4.04 -1.45
N ARG A 205 -1.61 2.73 -1.73
CA ARG A 205 -1.41 2.12 -3.06
C ARG A 205 -2.19 2.80 -4.18
N VAL A 206 -3.50 2.90 -4.05
CA VAL A 206 -4.33 3.43 -5.13
C VAL A 206 -3.97 4.87 -5.43
N GLY A 207 -3.89 5.73 -4.40
CA GLY A 207 -3.53 7.13 -4.57
C GLY A 207 -2.10 7.32 -5.11
N ALA A 208 -1.14 6.48 -4.71
CA ALA A 208 0.22 6.51 -5.24
C ALA A 208 0.28 6.10 -6.72
N MET A 209 -0.52 5.13 -7.13
CA MET A 209 -0.67 4.76 -8.55
C MET A 209 -1.38 5.86 -9.34
N ASP A 210 -2.42 6.48 -8.77
CA ASP A 210 -3.15 7.59 -9.39
C ASP A 210 -2.22 8.78 -9.71
N VAL A 211 -1.29 9.10 -8.81
CA VAL A 211 -0.27 10.15 -9.07
C VAL A 211 0.92 9.67 -9.88
N GLY A 212 0.96 8.40 -10.31
CA GLY A 212 2.01 7.86 -11.16
C GLY A 212 3.34 7.58 -10.43
N ALA A 213 3.28 7.26 -9.13
CA ALA A 213 4.46 6.81 -8.37
C ALA A 213 4.79 5.34 -8.66
N VAL A 214 5.04 5.03 -9.92
CA VAL A 214 5.25 3.69 -10.47
C VAL A 214 6.38 3.67 -11.48
N THR A 215 7.11 2.56 -11.53
CA THR A 215 8.22 2.31 -12.47
C THR A 215 7.91 1.06 -13.29
N GLU A 216 8.16 1.12 -14.61
CA GLU A 216 8.06 -0.06 -15.46
C GLU A 216 8.99 -1.17 -14.95
N GLY A 217 8.51 -2.41 -14.87
CA GLY A 217 9.25 -3.51 -14.25
C GLY A 217 9.12 -3.59 -12.72
N GLY A 218 8.49 -2.61 -12.06
CA GLY A 218 8.19 -2.62 -10.62
C GLY A 218 9.39 -2.29 -9.74
N MET A 219 9.33 -2.70 -8.46
CA MET A 219 10.30 -2.33 -7.44
C MET A 219 11.73 -2.72 -7.79
N LEU A 220 11.95 -3.92 -8.32
CA LEU A 220 13.31 -4.38 -8.65
C LEU A 220 13.95 -3.51 -9.72
N ALA A 221 13.19 -3.13 -10.76
CA ALA A 221 13.68 -2.21 -11.80
C ALA A 221 13.90 -0.80 -11.23
N ALA A 222 13.05 -0.32 -10.35
CA ALA A 222 13.19 1.00 -9.72
C ALA A 222 14.50 1.12 -8.93
N ILE A 223 14.89 0.09 -8.17
CA ILE A 223 16.09 0.12 -7.31
C ILE A 223 17.36 -0.41 -8.01
N GLU A 224 17.25 -0.92 -9.23
CA GLU A 224 18.40 -1.48 -9.95
C GLU A 224 19.53 -0.45 -10.11
N GLY A 225 20.68 -0.76 -9.53
CA GLY A 225 21.85 0.11 -9.55
C GLY A 225 21.67 1.47 -8.87
N ALA A 226 20.65 1.64 -8.04
CA ALA A 226 20.47 2.86 -7.24
C ALA A 226 21.62 3.02 -6.24
N GLU A 227 22.20 4.22 -6.20
CA GLU A 227 23.22 4.60 -5.23
C GLU A 227 22.59 5.17 -3.96
N VAL A 228 21.39 5.75 -4.09
CA VAL A 228 20.59 6.28 -2.99
C VAL A 228 19.16 5.81 -3.12
N ILE A 229 18.60 5.32 -2.03
CA ILE A 229 17.17 4.96 -1.92
C ILE A 229 16.50 5.88 -0.90
N PHE A 230 15.53 6.65 -1.37
CA PHE A 230 14.63 7.42 -0.49
C PHE A 230 13.43 6.55 -0.11
N SER A 231 13.33 6.19 1.16
CA SER A 231 12.25 5.36 1.71
C SER A 231 11.23 6.24 2.43
N LEU A 232 10.07 6.46 1.83
CA LEU A 232 8.94 7.17 2.46
C LEU A 232 8.08 6.16 3.23
N GLY A 233 8.49 5.81 4.44
CA GLY A 233 7.78 4.85 5.29
C GLY A 233 7.66 3.44 4.70
N ALA A 234 8.59 3.03 3.83
CA ALA A 234 8.58 1.69 3.24
C ALA A 234 9.25 0.67 4.16
N ASP A 235 8.61 0.39 5.28
CA ASP A 235 9.10 -0.51 6.33
C ASP A 235 8.93 -2.00 6.01
N GLU A 236 8.19 -2.32 4.96
CA GLU A 236 7.92 -3.70 4.55
C GLU A 236 8.99 -4.26 3.59
N VAL A 237 9.96 -3.41 3.21
CA VAL A 237 11.02 -3.75 2.25
C VAL A 237 12.35 -3.97 2.96
N ASP A 238 12.98 -5.10 2.70
CA ASP A 238 14.36 -5.36 3.11
C ASP A 238 15.32 -4.80 2.06
N ILE A 239 15.90 -3.63 2.32
CA ILE A 239 16.89 -2.99 1.43
C ILE A 239 18.27 -3.57 1.72
N ALA A 240 18.88 -4.24 0.73
CA ALA A 240 20.21 -4.81 0.84
C ALA A 240 21.29 -3.73 1.12
N PRO A 241 22.42 -4.11 1.73
CA PRO A 241 23.60 -3.23 1.84
C PRO A 241 24.07 -2.76 0.45
N GLY A 242 24.59 -1.54 0.38
CA GLY A 242 25.15 -0.92 -0.83
C GLY A 242 24.68 0.53 -0.97
N PRO A 243 23.43 0.80 -1.30
CA PRO A 243 22.95 2.19 -1.44
C PRO A 243 22.89 2.91 -0.09
N VAL A 244 23.06 4.22 -0.12
CA VAL A 244 22.68 5.10 1.01
C VAL A 244 21.16 5.10 1.13
N VAL A 245 20.63 4.92 2.33
CA VAL A 245 19.19 4.93 2.59
C VAL A 245 18.81 6.16 3.40
N ILE A 246 17.97 7.00 2.82
CA ILE A 246 17.29 8.11 3.49
C ILE A 246 15.89 7.63 3.84
N TYR A 247 15.61 7.50 5.13
CA TYR A 247 14.30 7.08 5.61
C TYR A 247 13.52 8.27 6.16
N GLN A 248 12.34 8.50 5.61
CA GLN A 248 11.37 9.45 6.15
C GLN A 248 10.18 8.66 6.67
N GLY A 249 9.93 8.72 7.97
CA GLY A 249 8.85 7.96 8.59
C GLY A 249 8.65 8.29 10.06
N SER A 250 7.62 7.70 10.66
CA SER A 250 7.15 8.05 12.00
C SER A 250 7.62 7.10 13.11
N HIS A 251 8.08 5.90 12.77
CA HIS A 251 8.40 4.86 13.75
C HIS A 251 9.79 4.26 13.52
N GLY A 252 10.44 3.87 14.63
CA GLY A 252 11.70 3.12 14.61
C GLY A 252 11.48 1.64 14.31
N ASP A 253 11.19 1.32 13.06
CA ASP A 253 11.01 -0.04 12.57
C ASP A 253 12.10 -0.39 11.52
N ARG A 254 11.89 -1.39 10.67
CA ARG A 254 12.89 -1.92 9.73
C ARG A 254 13.52 -0.86 8.86
N GLY A 255 12.72 0.04 8.29
CA GLY A 255 13.22 1.13 7.45
C GLY A 255 14.18 2.05 8.21
N ALA A 256 13.83 2.45 9.43
CA ALA A 256 14.68 3.28 10.28
C ALA A 256 15.97 2.55 10.69
N HIS A 257 15.91 1.25 10.97
CA HIS A 257 17.11 0.47 11.34
C HIS A 257 18.09 0.36 10.17
N ARG A 258 17.60 0.28 8.92
CA ARG A 258 18.42 0.22 7.72
C ARG A 258 19.00 1.58 7.31
N ALA A 259 18.36 2.67 7.71
CA ALA A 259 18.66 4.00 7.24
C ALA A 259 20.05 4.52 7.64
N ASP A 260 20.63 5.32 6.76
CA ASP A 260 21.82 6.12 7.01
C ASP A 260 21.44 7.53 7.49
N ILE A 261 20.31 8.05 6.99
CA ILE A 261 19.72 9.32 7.42
C ILE A 261 18.25 9.10 7.74
N ILE A 262 17.80 9.60 8.89
CA ILE A 262 16.39 9.52 9.32
C ILE A 262 15.80 10.92 9.41
N LEU A 263 14.70 11.13 8.70
CA LEU A 263 13.89 12.34 8.74
C LEU A 263 12.56 12.01 9.43
N PRO A 264 12.38 12.37 10.71
CA PRO A 264 11.20 12.00 11.48
C PRO A 264 9.95 12.70 10.95
N SER A 265 8.94 11.90 10.62
CA SER A 265 7.69 12.43 10.08
C SER A 265 6.47 12.15 10.96
N ALA A 266 5.40 12.88 10.69
CA ALA A 266 4.08 12.65 11.25
C ALA A 266 3.56 11.25 10.87
N ALA A 267 2.83 10.61 11.76
CA ALA A 267 2.00 9.47 11.43
C ALA A 267 0.70 9.95 10.75
N TYR A 268 -0.02 9.05 10.07
CA TYR A 268 -1.25 9.40 9.34
C TYR A 268 -2.34 10.08 10.19
N THR A 269 -2.32 9.91 11.52
CA THR A 269 -3.22 10.58 12.47
C THR A 269 -2.76 11.98 12.91
N GLU A 270 -1.55 12.37 12.52
CA GLU A 270 -0.86 13.58 12.99
C GLU A 270 -0.66 14.62 11.88
N GLU A 271 -1.11 14.32 10.67
CA GLU A 271 -1.14 15.23 9.53
C GLU A 271 -2.48 15.15 8.81
N ASN A 272 -2.79 16.14 7.97
CA ASN A 272 -3.90 16.04 7.04
C ASN A 272 -3.42 15.35 5.78
N GLY A 273 -4.12 14.31 5.35
CA GLY A 273 -3.74 13.54 4.17
C GLY A 273 -4.91 13.09 3.32
N LEU A 274 -4.69 12.97 2.03
CA LEU A 274 -5.61 12.34 1.09
C LEU A 274 -5.20 10.87 0.91
N PHE A 275 -6.18 9.98 0.95
CA PHE A 275 -6.03 8.55 0.66
C PHE A 275 -7.10 8.13 -0.34
N VAL A 276 -6.80 7.13 -1.16
CA VAL A 276 -7.79 6.57 -2.09
C VAL A 276 -8.02 5.11 -1.70
N ASN A 277 -9.27 4.77 -1.41
CA ASN A 277 -9.60 3.43 -0.96
C ASN A 277 -9.64 2.41 -2.13
N THR A 278 -9.93 1.14 -1.81
CA THR A 278 -9.88 0.03 -2.78
C THR A 278 -10.92 0.14 -3.92
N GLU A 279 -12.02 0.90 -3.72
CA GLU A 279 -13.01 1.18 -4.78
C GLU A 279 -12.70 2.48 -5.56
N GLY A 280 -11.53 3.11 -5.30
CA GLY A 280 -11.12 4.32 -5.98
C GLY A 280 -11.72 5.62 -5.43
N ARG A 281 -12.30 5.61 -4.23
CA ARG A 281 -12.87 6.78 -3.55
C ARG A 281 -11.77 7.58 -2.87
N PRO A 282 -11.49 8.84 -3.27
CA PRO A 282 -10.61 9.73 -2.52
C PRO A 282 -11.25 10.12 -1.19
N GLN A 283 -10.49 10.06 -0.10
CA GLN A 283 -10.98 10.36 1.25
C GLN A 283 -9.96 11.20 2.01
N LEU A 284 -10.42 12.21 2.77
CA LEU A 284 -9.56 13.04 3.60
C LEU A 284 -9.44 12.45 5.01
N ALA A 285 -8.20 12.18 5.42
CA ALA A 285 -7.85 11.97 6.80
C ALA A 285 -7.49 13.31 7.44
N LEU A 286 -8.28 13.74 8.42
CA LEU A 286 -8.02 14.96 9.16
C LEU A 286 -7.09 14.68 10.34
N ARG A 287 -6.18 15.59 10.60
CA ARG A 287 -5.26 15.50 11.74
C ARG A 287 -6.03 15.41 13.05
N ALA A 288 -5.81 14.35 13.81
CA ALA A 288 -6.40 14.11 15.12
C ALA A 288 -5.43 14.40 16.29
N GLY A 289 -4.14 14.49 16.04
CA GLY A 289 -3.11 14.73 17.04
C GLY A 289 -1.92 15.51 16.49
N PHE A 290 -0.84 15.53 17.26
CA PHE A 290 0.40 16.21 16.88
C PHE A 290 1.54 15.22 16.87
N ALA A 291 2.45 15.38 15.90
CA ALA A 291 3.68 14.61 15.85
C ALA A 291 4.57 14.92 17.06
N PRO A 292 5.30 13.93 17.59
CA PRO A 292 6.15 14.11 18.76
C PRO A 292 7.44 14.88 18.42
N GLY A 293 7.96 15.61 19.42
CA GLY A 293 9.26 16.25 19.33
C GLY A 293 9.38 17.20 18.12
N GLU A 294 10.38 16.95 17.29
CA GLU A 294 10.69 17.76 16.11
C GLU A 294 10.13 17.16 14.80
N ALA A 295 9.36 16.06 14.86
CA ALA A 295 8.77 15.46 13.66
C ALA A 295 7.84 16.43 12.92
N LYS A 296 7.84 16.36 11.58
CA LYS A 296 7.13 17.28 10.69
C LYS A 296 6.17 16.53 9.77
N GLU A 297 5.22 17.25 9.17
CA GLU A 297 4.36 16.71 8.11
C GLU A 297 5.21 16.25 6.92
N ASN A 298 4.85 15.11 6.34
CA ASN A 298 5.63 14.45 5.29
C ASN A 298 5.95 15.35 4.10
N TRP A 299 4.95 16.05 3.57
CA TRP A 299 5.13 16.96 2.42
C TRP A 299 6.05 18.14 2.73
N ALA A 300 6.02 18.65 3.98
CA ALA A 300 6.81 19.80 4.40
C ALA A 300 8.31 19.45 4.48
N ILE A 301 8.65 18.22 4.90
CA ILE A 301 10.03 17.71 4.89
C ILE A 301 10.57 17.69 3.45
N LEU A 302 9.78 17.14 2.51
CA LEU A 302 10.15 17.05 1.10
C LEU A 302 10.30 18.42 0.46
N ARG A 303 9.40 19.37 0.82
CA ARG A 303 9.52 20.78 0.37
C ARG A 303 10.80 21.42 0.88
N ALA A 304 11.17 21.19 2.15
CA ALA A 304 12.41 21.71 2.72
C ALA A 304 13.64 21.09 2.05
N LEU A 305 13.65 19.76 1.88
CA LEU A 305 14.74 19.03 1.21
C LEU A 305 14.93 19.50 -0.25
N SER A 306 13.85 19.80 -0.95
CA SER A 306 13.92 20.31 -2.32
C SER A 306 14.63 21.67 -2.43
N ALA A 307 14.51 22.50 -1.39
CA ALA A 307 15.23 23.77 -1.32
C ALA A 307 16.74 23.57 -1.11
N GLU A 308 17.13 22.64 -0.24
CA GLU A 308 18.54 22.26 -0.02
C GLU A 308 19.19 21.69 -1.30
N LEU A 309 18.41 21.00 -2.12
CA LEU A 309 18.85 20.45 -3.42
C LEU A 309 18.93 21.51 -4.53
N GLY A 310 18.46 22.75 -4.28
CA GLY A 310 18.40 23.81 -5.29
C GLY A 310 17.31 23.59 -6.36
N ALA A 311 16.39 22.66 -6.15
CA ALA A 311 15.28 22.32 -7.05
C ALA A 311 13.94 22.44 -6.29
N THR A 312 13.67 23.64 -5.77
CA THR A 312 12.55 23.92 -4.88
C THR A 312 11.19 23.58 -5.49
N LEU A 313 10.43 22.72 -4.82
CA LEU A 313 9.06 22.37 -5.21
C LEU A 313 8.15 23.62 -5.16
N PRO A 314 7.23 23.80 -6.13
CA PRO A 314 6.51 25.06 -6.35
C PRO A 314 5.27 25.22 -5.45
N PHE A 315 5.36 24.80 -4.19
CA PHE A 315 4.27 24.95 -3.21
C PHE A 315 4.84 25.15 -1.79
N ASP A 316 4.31 26.15 -1.08
CA ASP A 316 4.71 26.49 0.29
C ASP A 316 3.63 26.14 1.33
N THR A 317 2.45 25.73 0.87
CA THR A 317 1.32 25.33 1.73
C THR A 317 0.68 24.04 1.21
N LEU A 318 0.01 23.31 2.11
CA LEU A 318 -0.76 22.12 1.74
C LEU A 318 -1.86 22.45 0.71
N ALA A 319 -2.45 23.65 0.77
CA ALA A 319 -3.45 24.10 -0.19
C ALA A 319 -2.86 24.28 -1.59
N GLN A 320 -1.68 24.86 -1.72
CA GLN A 320 -0.97 24.99 -3.00
C GLN A 320 -0.56 23.63 -3.55
N LEU A 321 -0.07 22.73 -2.68
CA LEU A 321 0.26 21.36 -3.07
C LEU A 321 -0.98 20.63 -3.61
N ARG A 322 -2.11 20.70 -2.90
CA ARG A 322 -3.38 20.07 -3.36
C ARG A 322 -3.90 20.69 -4.66
N GLN A 323 -3.71 21.98 -4.85
CA GLN A 323 -4.04 22.64 -6.12
C GLN A 323 -3.20 22.06 -7.27
N ALA A 324 -1.88 21.90 -7.09
CA ALA A 324 -1.00 21.29 -8.07
C ALA A 324 -1.36 19.80 -8.31
N LEU A 325 -1.64 19.07 -7.24
CA LEU A 325 -2.07 17.66 -7.28
C LEU A 325 -3.34 17.49 -8.12
N VAL A 326 -4.38 18.28 -7.87
CA VAL A 326 -5.67 18.20 -8.58
C VAL A 326 -5.53 18.68 -10.03
N ALA A 327 -4.65 19.63 -10.31
CA ALA A 327 -4.37 20.06 -11.69
C ALA A 327 -3.75 18.93 -12.52
N GLU A 328 -2.92 18.07 -11.93
CA GLU A 328 -2.31 16.90 -12.59
C GLU A 328 -3.24 15.67 -12.58
N VAL A 329 -3.98 15.46 -11.49
CA VAL A 329 -4.85 14.30 -11.26
C VAL A 329 -6.26 14.75 -10.85
N PRO A 330 -7.10 15.19 -11.80
CA PRO A 330 -8.37 15.88 -11.51
C PRO A 330 -9.38 15.07 -10.70
N HIS A 331 -9.41 13.75 -10.84
CA HIS A 331 -10.36 12.90 -10.11
C HIS A 331 -10.11 12.89 -8.59
N LEU A 332 -8.93 13.26 -8.13
CA LEU A 332 -8.64 13.38 -6.69
C LEU A 332 -9.35 14.56 -6.01
N ALA A 333 -9.98 15.46 -6.79
CA ALA A 333 -10.87 16.49 -6.27
C ALA A 333 -12.24 15.96 -5.85
N GLN A 334 -12.63 14.76 -6.30
CA GLN A 334 -13.94 14.14 -6.02
C GLN A 334 -13.92 13.43 -4.66
N VAL A 335 -13.67 14.20 -3.60
CA VAL A 335 -13.58 13.65 -2.24
C VAL A 335 -14.92 13.04 -1.82
N ASP A 336 -14.85 11.85 -1.23
CA ASP A 336 -15.97 11.02 -0.79
C ASP A 336 -16.89 10.48 -1.92
N GLU A 337 -16.51 10.64 -3.19
CA GLU A 337 -17.22 10.08 -4.33
C GLU A 337 -16.48 8.87 -4.92
N VAL A 338 -17.23 7.86 -5.38
CA VAL A 338 -16.65 6.76 -6.16
C VAL A 338 -16.46 7.24 -7.60
N VAL A 339 -15.21 7.29 -8.02
CA VAL A 339 -14.87 7.67 -9.39
C VAL A 339 -15.10 6.47 -10.32
N GLU A 340 -16.00 6.63 -11.31
CA GLU A 340 -16.23 5.60 -12.31
C GLU A 340 -14.95 5.29 -13.11
N ASN A 341 -14.73 4.01 -13.36
CA ASN A 341 -13.58 3.52 -14.10
C ASN A 341 -14.01 2.64 -15.27
N THR A 342 -13.38 2.86 -16.40
CA THR A 342 -13.49 1.96 -17.55
C THR A 342 -12.13 1.28 -17.74
N PRO A 343 -12.00 -0.01 -17.43
CA PRO A 343 -10.73 -0.71 -17.59
C PRO A 343 -10.43 -0.91 -19.09
N ALA A 344 -9.22 -0.59 -19.49
CA ALA A 344 -8.71 -1.06 -20.75
C ALA A 344 -8.46 -2.58 -20.66
N PRO A 345 -8.72 -3.34 -21.73
CA PRO A 345 -8.39 -4.76 -21.75
C PRO A 345 -6.89 -5.00 -21.47
N LEU A 346 -6.60 -5.96 -20.62
CA LEU A 346 -5.24 -6.41 -20.43
C LEU A 346 -4.85 -7.45 -21.47
N PRO A 347 -3.58 -7.49 -21.88
CA PRO A 347 -3.12 -8.53 -22.80
C PRO A 347 -3.29 -9.91 -22.16
N ALA A 348 -3.80 -10.86 -22.96
CA ALA A 348 -3.86 -12.26 -22.53
C ALA A 348 -2.46 -12.84 -22.52
N GLU A 349 -1.98 -13.22 -21.35
CA GLU A 349 -0.70 -13.88 -21.13
C GLU A 349 -0.93 -15.27 -20.53
N PRO A 350 0.00 -16.22 -20.71
CA PRO A 350 -0.12 -17.54 -20.10
C PRO A 350 -0.14 -17.46 -18.56
N LEU A 351 -1.10 -18.14 -17.95
CA LEU A 351 -1.10 -18.35 -16.51
C LEU A 351 -0.01 -19.33 -16.11
N GLY A 352 0.62 -19.10 -14.97
CA GLY A 352 1.53 -20.05 -14.33
C GLY A 352 0.84 -21.31 -13.83
N GLN A 353 1.54 -22.10 -13.05
CA GLN A 353 1.02 -23.35 -12.47
C GLN A 353 1.00 -23.34 -10.93
N ALA A 354 1.50 -22.26 -10.32
CA ALA A 354 1.62 -22.21 -8.86
C ALA A 354 0.25 -22.02 -8.18
N ASP A 355 0.15 -22.50 -6.95
CA ASP A 355 -0.98 -22.21 -6.08
C ASP A 355 -1.03 -20.72 -5.72
N PHE A 356 -2.24 -20.20 -5.53
CA PHE A 356 -2.43 -18.89 -4.92
C PHE A 356 -2.04 -18.93 -3.45
N ARG A 357 -1.34 -17.87 -3.00
CA ARG A 357 -0.89 -17.74 -1.61
C ARG A 357 -1.56 -16.55 -0.96
N SER A 358 -1.71 -16.60 0.37
CA SER A 358 -2.21 -15.42 1.11
C SER A 358 -1.20 -14.26 1.03
N ALA A 359 -1.72 -13.07 0.80
CA ALA A 359 -0.94 -11.84 0.88
C ALA A 359 -0.59 -11.47 2.33
N ILE A 360 -1.40 -11.89 3.29
CA ILE A 360 -1.28 -11.52 4.69
C ILE A 360 -0.58 -12.65 5.46
N LYS A 361 0.61 -12.33 6.01
CA LYS A 361 1.38 -13.24 6.85
C LYS A 361 0.94 -13.20 8.32
N ASP A 362 0.55 -12.02 8.79
CA ASP A 362 0.10 -11.78 10.14
C ASP A 362 -0.95 -10.66 10.12
N PHE A 363 -2.17 -11.00 10.52
CA PHE A 363 -3.30 -10.06 10.48
C PHE A 363 -3.07 -8.82 11.36
N TYR A 364 -2.39 -8.98 12.51
CA TYR A 364 -2.24 -7.92 13.49
C TYR A 364 -0.99 -7.06 13.29
N LEU A 365 0.06 -7.55 12.63
CA LEU A 365 1.38 -6.89 12.54
C LEU A 365 1.69 -6.38 11.11
N THR A 366 0.73 -5.75 10.45
CA THR A 366 0.82 -5.41 9.02
C THR A 366 1.60 -4.14 8.70
N ASN A 367 1.85 -3.26 9.67
CA ASN A 367 2.53 -1.98 9.45
C ASN A 367 3.34 -1.56 10.69
N PRO A 368 4.22 -0.54 10.63
CA PRO A 368 5.09 -0.16 11.75
C PRO A 368 4.32 0.28 13.00
N ILE A 369 3.17 0.92 12.87
CA ILE A 369 2.34 1.31 14.02
C ILE A 369 1.78 0.07 14.72
N ALA A 370 1.26 -0.88 13.94
CA ALA A 370 0.75 -2.13 14.47
C ALA A 370 1.86 -2.98 15.13
N ARG A 371 3.07 -3.00 14.57
CA ARG A 371 4.23 -3.68 15.16
C ARG A 371 4.72 -3.00 16.45
N ALA A 372 4.54 -1.70 16.59
CA ALA A 372 4.82 -0.97 17.83
C ALA A 372 3.74 -1.17 18.91
N SER A 373 2.56 -1.66 18.56
CA SER A 373 1.45 -1.90 19.48
C SER A 373 1.67 -3.16 20.31
N GLN A 374 1.64 -3.04 21.63
CA GLN A 374 1.69 -4.19 22.53
C GLN A 374 0.44 -5.07 22.38
N LEU A 375 -0.73 -4.45 22.27
CA LEU A 375 -1.97 -5.16 22.14
C LEU A 375 -2.01 -5.97 20.83
N MET A 376 -1.53 -5.40 19.72
CA MET A 376 -1.45 -6.14 18.46
C MET A 376 -0.49 -7.33 18.56
N ALA A 377 0.64 -7.17 19.25
CA ALA A 377 1.59 -8.26 19.48
C ALA A 377 0.98 -9.39 20.31
N GLU A 378 0.22 -9.08 21.37
CA GLU A 378 -0.50 -10.05 22.20
C GLU A 378 -1.57 -10.80 21.40
N LEU A 379 -2.34 -10.09 20.56
CA LEU A 379 -3.36 -10.69 19.69
C LEU A 379 -2.74 -11.61 18.64
N SER A 380 -1.63 -11.20 18.02
CA SER A 380 -0.87 -12.03 17.07
C SER A 380 -0.37 -13.31 17.75
N ALA A 381 0.22 -13.22 18.93
CA ALA A 381 0.69 -14.38 19.68
C ALA A 381 -0.46 -15.35 20.05
N GLY A 382 -1.60 -14.79 20.47
CA GLY A 382 -2.81 -15.55 20.78
C GLY A 382 -3.40 -16.27 19.56
N GLN A 383 -3.38 -15.64 18.39
CA GLN A 383 -3.82 -16.25 17.13
C GLN A 383 -2.91 -17.43 16.74
N LYS A 384 -1.58 -17.23 16.77
CA LYS A 384 -0.60 -18.29 16.48
C LYS A 384 -0.73 -19.47 17.41
N ALA A 385 -0.93 -19.24 18.71
CA ALA A 385 -1.12 -20.33 19.68
C ALA A 385 -2.40 -21.14 19.42
N ARG A 386 -3.49 -20.49 18.98
CA ARG A 386 -4.73 -21.20 18.58
C ARG A 386 -4.54 -22.02 17.31
N SER A 387 -3.90 -21.48 16.29
CA SER A 387 -3.62 -22.18 15.04
C SER A 387 -2.75 -23.44 15.26
N LEU A 388 -1.76 -23.37 16.16
CA LEU A 388 -0.93 -24.51 16.53
C LEU A 388 -1.72 -25.61 17.27
N LYS A 389 -2.69 -25.25 18.10
CA LYS A 389 -3.55 -26.24 18.78
C LYS A 389 -4.47 -26.98 17.79
N VAL A 390 -5.10 -26.24 16.88
CA VAL A 390 -5.98 -26.82 15.84
C VAL A 390 -5.18 -27.73 14.88
N ALA A 391 -3.92 -27.45 14.60
CA ALA A 391 -3.08 -28.30 13.76
C ALA A 391 -2.54 -29.54 14.48
N ALA A 392 -2.64 -29.61 15.81
CA ALA A 392 -2.19 -30.72 16.64
C ALA A 392 -3.34 -31.70 17.02
N GLU A 393 -4.59 -31.30 16.79
CA GLU A 393 -5.81 -32.10 16.91
C GLU A 393 -6.17 -32.75 15.57
#